data_df9ecb533a54b09dba6660a700f2f51a
#
_entry.id   df9ecb533a54b09dba6660a700f2f51a
#
_cell.length_a   1.000
_cell.length_b   1.000
_cell.length_c   1.000
_cell.angle_alpha   90.00
_cell.angle_beta   90.00
_cell.angle_gamma   90.00
#
_symmetry.space_group_name_H-M   'P 1'
#
loop_
_entity.id
_entity.type
_entity.pdbx_description
1 polymer ?
#
loop_
_entity_poly.entity_id
_entity_poly.type
_entity_poly.pdbx_seq_one_letter_code
_entity_poly.pdbx_strand_id
1 'polypeptide(L)'
;MKIRIATRRSPLAMLQTHEVIERIKLFSPKSICEIVQMESEGDLTDAPLHTIGGKGLFVSKLETAIANGVADIAVHSLKDVPAFIDSQFSIAATLPREDEGDAILLKEGLTIDDLSKNLRIATSGPRRKSQLLAMNSKLNIVPVRGNIQTRINKMNVDSLDGLIVAKAALNRLNIQHQNMYTFSEDQMLPAAAQGAIGIEINAIELESDIGNLLKLLNDESTYQATAIERTVVASLEGNCLSPISALCKIEAQDAELKVRVSNQNGSKVYNEAVKFNLDNKIDALQRFIETLIQNGAKEIIQQ
;
A
#
# COMPACT_ATOMS: atom_id res chain seq x y z
N MET A 1 7.56 -20.63 21.46
CA MET A 1 8.05 -19.27 21.82
C MET A 1 6.87 -18.35 22.04
N LYS A 2 7.03 -17.20 22.71
CA LYS A 2 6.04 -16.14 22.84
C LYS A 2 6.43 -15.03 21.85
N ILE A 3 5.46 -14.53 21.07
CA ILE A 3 5.67 -13.50 20.04
C ILE A 3 4.63 -12.39 20.27
N ARG A 4 5.09 -11.18 20.53
CA ARG A 4 4.27 -9.99 20.70
C ARG A 4 4.20 -9.24 19.38
N ILE A 5 2.99 -8.99 18.90
CA ILE A 5 2.73 -8.49 17.56
C ILE A 5 2.07 -7.11 17.65
N ALA A 6 2.81 -6.07 17.32
CA ALA A 6 2.27 -4.72 17.23
C ALA A 6 1.40 -4.56 15.98
N THR A 7 0.24 -3.97 16.14
CA THR A 7 -0.70 -3.69 15.04
C THR A 7 -1.63 -2.53 15.39
N ARG A 8 -2.23 -1.92 14.36
CA ARG A 8 -3.26 -0.90 14.52
C ARG A 8 -4.59 -1.51 14.94
N ARG A 9 -5.45 -0.71 15.58
CA ARG A 9 -6.79 -1.16 16.03
C ARG A 9 -7.83 -1.29 14.93
N SER A 10 -7.55 -0.85 13.70
CA SER A 10 -8.55 -0.89 12.63
C SER A 10 -8.96 -2.32 12.29
N PRO A 11 -10.23 -2.58 11.90
CA PRO A 11 -10.69 -3.92 11.54
C PRO A 11 -9.81 -4.59 10.49
N LEU A 12 -9.36 -3.86 9.47
CA LEU A 12 -8.47 -4.39 8.44
C LEU A 12 -7.10 -4.80 9.01
N ALA A 13 -6.48 -3.96 9.87
CA ALA A 13 -5.18 -4.29 10.47
C ALA A 13 -5.28 -5.51 11.39
N MET A 14 -6.38 -5.65 12.12
CA MET A 14 -6.65 -6.83 12.94
C MET A 14 -6.76 -8.11 12.10
N LEU A 15 -7.49 -8.07 10.98
CA LEU A 15 -7.57 -9.22 10.05
C LEU A 15 -6.21 -9.58 9.47
N GLN A 16 -5.43 -8.59 9.04
CA GLN A 16 -4.06 -8.81 8.57
C GLN A 16 -3.17 -9.45 9.64
N THR A 17 -3.31 -9.01 10.89
CA THR A 17 -2.56 -9.59 12.02
C THR A 17 -2.99 -11.03 12.30
N HIS A 18 -4.28 -11.34 12.22
CA HIS A 18 -4.77 -12.72 12.36
C HIS A 18 -4.25 -13.62 11.23
N GLU A 19 -4.19 -13.14 9.99
CA GLU A 19 -3.60 -13.87 8.85
C GLU A 19 -2.12 -14.23 9.12
N VAL A 20 -1.35 -13.28 9.69
CA VAL A 20 0.04 -13.54 10.13
C VAL A 20 0.09 -14.57 11.26
N ILE A 21 -0.79 -14.47 12.27
CA ILE A 21 -0.85 -15.43 13.38
C ILE A 21 -1.17 -16.83 12.88
N GLU A 22 -2.12 -16.97 11.97
CA GLU A 22 -2.45 -18.27 11.37
C GLU A 22 -1.25 -18.86 10.64
N ARG A 23 -0.52 -18.03 9.88
CA ARG A 23 0.73 -18.45 9.22
C ARG A 23 1.79 -18.91 10.24
N ILE A 24 2.01 -18.13 11.29
CA ILE A 24 2.93 -18.49 12.38
C ILE A 24 2.55 -19.86 12.95
N LYS A 25 1.26 -20.11 13.19
CA LYS A 25 0.77 -21.38 13.74
C LYS A 25 0.99 -22.57 12.84
N LEU A 26 1.01 -22.40 11.52
CA LEU A 26 1.33 -23.48 10.58
C LEU A 26 2.77 -23.98 10.76
N PHE A 27 3.72 -23.07 10.94
CA PHE A 27 5.16 -23.42 11.07
C PHE A 27 5.60 -23.63 12.52
N SER A 28 4.90 -23.01 13.48
CA SER A 28 5.20 -23.10 14.91
C SER A 28 3.92 -23.22 15.74
N PRO A 29 3.25 -24.41 15.75
CA PRO A 29 1.94 -24.60 16.40
C PRO A 29 1.92 -24.29 17.91
N LYS A 30 3.08 -24.44 18.58
CA LYS A 30 3.23 -24.19 20.03
C LYS A 30 3.54 -22.73 20.37
N SER A 31 3.74 -21.87 19.39
CA SER A 31 3.99 -20.44 19.64
C SER A 31 2.74 -19.77 20.21
N ILE A 32 2.94 -18.89 21.17
CA ILE A 32 1.91 -18.03 21.77
C ILE A 32 2.04 -16.66 21.13
N CYS A 33 1.04 -16.24 20.36
CA CYS A 33 1.00 -14.92 19.75
C CYS A 33 0.14 -13.98 20.61
N GLU A 34 0.70 -12.83 20.99
CA GLU A 34 0.02 -11.80 21.76
C GLU A 34 -0.09 -10.53 20.93
N ILE A 35 -1.32 -10.03 20.75
CA ILE A 35 -1.56 -8.82 19.96
C ILE A 35 -1.39 -7.59 20.84
N VAL A 36 -0.49 -6.69 20.44
CA VAL A 36 -0.28 -5.37 21.06
C VAL A 36 -0.93 -4.32 20.15
N GLN A 37 -2.15 -3.92 20.51
CA GLN A 37 -2.91 -2.94 19.74
C GLN A 37 -2.41 -1.52 20.01
N MET A 38 -2.10 -0.78 18.95
CA MET A 38 -1.63 0.60 19.01
C MET A 38 -2.63 1.54 18.34
N GLU A 39 -2.83 2.71 18.92
CA GLU A 39 -3.55 3.81 18.26
C GLU A 39 -2.56 4.65 17.47
N SER A 40 -2.76 4.78 16.17
CA SER A 40 -1.95 5.70 15.37
C SER A 40 -2.49 7.13 15.46
N GLU A 41 -1.62 8.13 15.32
CA GLU A 41 -2.05 9.53 15.27
C GLU A 41 -2.98 9.81 14.09
N GLY A 42 -2.82 9.08 12.99
CA GLY A 42 -3.72 9.15 11.85
C GLY A 42 -5.12 8.60 12.11
N ASP A 43 -5.30 7.79 13.19
CA ASP A 43 -6.62 7.29 13.61
C ASP A 43 -7.34 8.27 14.56
N LEU A 44 -6.60 9.19 15.19
CA LEU A 44 -7.11 10.12 16.21
C LEU A 44 -7.56 11.48 15.66
N THR A 45 -7.31 11.79 14.40
CA THR A 45 -7.58 13.11 13.83
C THR A 45 -8.22 13.04 12.46
N ASP A 46 -9.21 13.91 12.23
CA ASP A 46 -9.81 14.14 10.91
C ASP A 46 -9.04 15.17 10.06
N ALA A 47 -7.95 15.75 10.58
CA ALA A 47 -7.14 16.74 9.87
C ALA A 47 -6.49 16.14 8.60
N PRO A 48 -6.31 16.87 7.51
CA PRO A 48 -5.69 16.37 6.28
C PRO A 48 -4.29 15.78 6.52
N LEU A 49 -3.95 14.63 5.88
CA LEU A 49 -2.67 13.93 6.10
C LEU A 49 -1.44 14.84 5.94
N HIS A 50 -1.50 15.80 5.03
CA HIS A 50 -0.42 16.75 4.78
C HIS A 50 -0.20 17.78 5.90
N THR A 51 -1.18 17.97 6.80
CA THR A 51 -1.08 18.92 7.93
C THR A 51 -0.51 18.30 9.21
N ILE A 52 -0.42 16.97 9.27
CA ILE A 52 -0.05 16.24 10.50
C ILE A 52 1.43 15.80 10.49
N GLY A 53 2.19 16.13 9.44
CA GLY A 53 3.60 15.72 9.32
C GLY A 53 3.75 14.34 8.65
N GLY A 54 4.27 14.34 7.43
CA GLY A 54 4.07 13.28 6.42
C GLY A 54 4.87 12.00 6.54
N LYS A 55 5.72 11.74 7.52
CA LYS A 55 6.51 10.50 7.53
C LYS A 55 5.98 9.53 8.59
N GLY A 56 5.35 8.44 8.11
CA GLY A 56 5.15 7.25 8.96
C GLY A 56 4.14 7.36 10.10
N LEU A 57 3.17 8.29 10.04
CA LEU A 57 2.14 8.46 11.09
C LEU A 57 1.45 7.17 11.54
N PHE A 58 1.38 6.18 10.65
CA PHE A 58 0.78 4.88 10.92
C PHE A 58 1.79 3.83 11.35
N VAL A 59 3.09 4.08 11.14
CA VAL A 59 4.20 3.13 11.31
C VAL A 59 5.01 3.46 12.54
N SER A 60 5.31 4.73 12.81
CA SER A 60 6.24 5.18 13.85
C SER A 60 5.93 4.65 15.26
N LYS A 61 4.66 4.52 15.64
CA LYS A 61 4.29 3.94 16.95
C LYS A 61 4.55 2.43 17.01
N LEU A 62 4.39 1.72 15.88
CA LEU A 62 4.68 0.29 15.80
C LEU A 62 6.19 0.05 15.84
N GLU A 63 6.98 0.86 15.11
CA GLU A 63 8.44 0.87 15.18
C GLU A 63 8.93 1.19 16.61
N THR A 64 8.34 2.20 17.26
CA THR A 64 8.65 2.53 18.66
C THR A 64 8.36 1.36 19.60
N ALA A 65 7.28 0.62 19.38
CA ALA A 65 6.97 -0.57 20.20
C ALA A 65 8.01 -1.67 20.01
N ILE A 66 8.52 -1.88 18.77
CA ILE A 66 9.63 -2.81 18.51
C ILE A 66 10.92 -2.31 19.17
N ALA A 67 11.31 -1.05 18.95
CA ALA A 67 12.54 -0.47 19.49
C ALA A 67 12.61 -0.53 21.01
N ASN A 68 11.49 -0.35 21.70
CA ASN A 68 11.38 -0.40 23.16
C ASN A 68 11.13 -1.81 23.71
N GLY A 69 11.13 -2.84 22.87
CA GLY A 69 10.89 -4.22 23.31
C GLY A 69 9.48 -4.46 23.86
N VAL A 70 8.49 -3.63 23.51
CA VAL A 70 7.07 -3.82 23.83
C VAL A 70 6.46 -4.86 22.90
N ALA A 71 6.91 -4.90 21.65
CA ALA A 71 6.57 -5.90 20.65
C ALA A 71 7.83 -6.49 20.03
N ASP A 72 7.72 -7.70 19.50
CA ASP A 72 8.82 -8.39 18.83
C ASP A 72 8.76 -8.15 17.32
N ILE A 73 7.56 -8.01 16.78
CA ILE A 73 7.29 -7.75 15.35
C ILE A 73 6.13 -6.76 15.19
N ALA A 74 6.03 -6.14 14.02
CA ALA A 74 4.86 -5.35 13.62
C ALA A 74 4.26 -5.85 12.31
N VAL A 75 2.94 -5.76 12.19
CA VAL A 75 2.19 -6.14 10.99
C VAL A 75 1.61 -4.92 10.32
N HIS A 76 1.88 -4.78 9.01
CA HIS A 76 1.52 -3.61 8.22
C HIS A 76 0.79 -3.98 6.93
N SER A 77 -0.14 -3.13 6.49
CA SER A 77 -0.38 -2.98 5.06
C SER A 77 0.89 -2.37 4.45
N LEU A 78 1.66 -3.13 3.67
CA LEU A 78 3.03 -2.76 3.29
C LEU A 78 3.11 -1.45 2.50
N LYS A 79 2.07 -1.09 1.76
CA LYS A 79 1.97 0.20 1.05
C LYS A 79 1.98 1.44 1.97
N ASP A 80 1.63 1.26 3.25
CA ASP A 80 1.57 2.35 4.24
C ASP A 80 2.94 2.54 4.94
N VAL A 81 3.87 1.58 4.77
CA VAL A 81 5.25 1.66 5.27
C VAL A 81 6.07 2.55 4.33
N PRO A 82 6.79 3.56 4.84
CA PRO A 82 7.65 4.41 4.01
C PRO A 82 8.58 3.59 3.13
N ALA A 83 8.83 4.05 1.90
CA ALA A 83 9.73 3.36 0.99
C ALA A 83 11.17 3.28 1.53
N PHE A 84 11.58 4.29 2.29
CA PHE A 84 12.80 4.29 3.08
C PHE A 84 12.46 4.01 4.56
N ILE A 85 12.99 2.92 5.09
CA ILE A 85 12.85 2.48 6.50
C ILE A 85 14.16 2.79 7.22
N ASP A 86 14.08 3.16 8.50
CA ASP A 86 15.26 3.31 9.35
C ASP A 86 16.04 1.99 9.41
N SER A 87 17.38 2.07 9.36
CA SER A 87 18.25 0.89 9.36
C SER A 87 18.12 0.00 10.60
N GLN A 88 17.50 0.49 11.66
CA GLN A 88 17.16 -0.28 12.85
C GLN A 88 16.08 -1.34 12.57
N PHE A 89 15.27 -1.16 11.51
CA PHE A 89 14.17 -2.04 11.19
C PHE A 89 14.34 -2.71 9.83
N SER A 90 13.66 -3.83 9.64
CA SER A 90 13.63 -4.56 8.38
C SER A 90 12.26 -5.19 8.16
N ILE A 91 11.80 -5.22 6.90
CA ILE A 91 10.70 -6.09 6.50
C ILE A 91 11.29 -7.51 6.37
N ALA A 92 11.05 -8.33 7.37
CA ALA A 92 11.60 -9.69 7.42
C ALA A 92 10.83 -10.68 6.56
N ALA A 93 9.55 -10.41 6.32
CA ALA A 93 8.70 -11.26 5.49
C ALA A 93 7.53 -10.50 4.90
N THR A 94 7.02 -11.01 3.79
CA THR A 94 5.71 -10.67 3.24
C THR A 94 4.88 -11.92 3.08
N LEU A 95 3.57 -11.81 3.31
CA LEU A 95 2.64 -12.88 2.97
C LEU A 95 2.28 -12.84 1.49
N PRO A 96 1.74 -13.93 0.90
CA PRO A 96 1.24 -13.92 -0.47
C PRO A 96 0.36 -12.70 -0.73
N ARG A 97 0.60 -12.03 -1.87
CA ARG A 97 -0.07 -10.79 -2.23
C ARG A 97 -1.54 -11.04 -2.54
N GLU A 98 -2.42 -10.27 -1.92
CA GLU A 98 -3.82 -10.16 -2.31
C GLU A 98 -3.93 -9.21 -3.51
N ASP A 99 -5.09 -9.17 -4.19
CA ASP A 99 -5.37 -8.32 -5.35
C ASP A 99 -4.85 -6.89 -5.16
N GLU A 100 -3.88 -6.50 -5.94
CA GLU A 100 -3.21 -5.20 -5.88
C GLU A 100 -4.05 -4.06 -6.47
N GLY A 101 -5.13 -4.36 -7.20
CA GLY A 101 -5.95 -3.40 -7.90
C GLY A 101 -6.66 -2.39 -7.00
N ASP A 102 -7.15 -1.34 -7.62
CA ASP A 102 -8.11 -0.42 -7.03
C ASP A 102 -9.51 -0.71 -7.54
N ALA A 103 -10.50 -0.57 -6.67
CA ALA A 103 -11.90 -0.68 -7.02
C ALA A 103 -12.63 0.63 -6.73
N ILE A 104 -13.63 0.93 -7.56
CA ILE A 104 -14.61 1.97 -7.27
C ILE A 104 -15.92 1.32 -6.84
N LEU A 105 -16.45 1.78 -5.72
CA LEU A 105 -17.81 1.52 -5.29
C LEU A 105 -18.67 2.68 -5.80
N LEU A 106 -19.62 2.42 -6.66
CA LEU A 106 -20.51 3.43 -7.25
C LEU A 106 -21.87 3.41 -6.56
N LYS A 107 -22.48 4.58 -6.50
CA LYS A 107 -23.88 4.71 -6.05
C LYS A 107 -24.80 3.90 -6.96
N GLU A 108 -25.93 3.46 -6.41
CA GLU A 108 -26.95 2.75 -7.18
C GLU A 108 -27.37 3.53 -8.43
N GLY A 109 -27.49 2.81 -9.55
CA GLY A 109 -27.84 3.38 -10.85
C GLY A 109 -26.67 3.98 -11.65
N LEU A 110 -25.45 4.04 -11.08
CA LEU A 110 -24.25 4.47 -11.78
C LEU A 110 -23.40 3.27 -12.23
N THR A 111 -22.72 3.44 -13.35
CA THR A 111 -21.78 2.47 -13.93
C THR A 111 -20.40 3.12 -14.12
N ILE A 112 -19.41 2.33 -14.53
CA ILE A 112 -18.06 2.84 -14.83
C ILE A 112 -18.06 3.89 -15.95
N ASP A 113 -18.95 3.78 -16.92
CA ASP A 113 -19.07 4.70 -18.06
C ASP A 113 -19.49 6.12 -17.61
N ASP A 114 -20.16 6.21 -16.46
CA ASP A 114 -20.57 7.48 -15.87
C ASP A 114 -19.39 8.31 -15.33
N LEU A 115 -18.18 7.72 -15.21
CA LEU A 115 -16.97 8.48 -14.90
C LEU A 115 -16.61 9.52 -15.98
N SER A 116 -17.22 9.47 -17.16
CA SER A 116 -17.17 10.52 -18.18
C SER A 116 -17.90 11.80 -17.78
N LYS A 117 -18.79 11.73 -16.78
CA LYS A 117 -19.60 12.84 -16.25
C LYS A 117 -18.89 13.57 -15.10
N ASN A 118 -19.47 14.64 -14.62
CA ASN A 118 -18.99 15.39 -13.47
C ASN A 118 -19.52 14.74 -12.17
N LEU A 119 -18.87 13.63 -11.73
CA LEU A 119 -19.22 12.92 -10.52
C LEU A 119 -18.39 13.37 -9.31
N ARG A 120 -18.96 13.22 -8.12
CA ARG A 120 -18.31 13.43 -6.82
C ARG A 120 -17.69 12.12 -6.35
N ILE A 121 -16.38 11.95 -6.55
CA ILE A 121 -15.67 10.70 -6.23
C ILE A 121 -14.79 10.89 -4.99
N ALA A 122 -15.03 10.04 -3.99
CA ALA A 122 -14.31 10.08 -2.72
C ALA A 122 -12.96 9.35 -2.81
N THR A 123 -11.89 10.06 -2.51
CA THR A 123 -10.57 9.51 -2.22
C THR A 123 -9.67 10.54 -1.55
N SER A 124 -8.80 10.10 -0.62
CA SER A 124 -7.77 10.96 -0.01
C SER A 124 -6.37 10.66 -0.53
N GLY A 125 -6.21 9.63 -1.39
CA GLY A 125 -4.91 9.26 -1.94
C GLY A 125 -4.55 10.13 -3.16
N PRO A 126 -3.44 10.89 -3.12
CA PRO A 126 -3.02 11.74 -4.26
C PRO A 126 -2.85 10.95 -5.56
N ARG A 127 -2.29 9.77 -5.49
CA ARG A 127 -2.14 8.85 -6.63
C ARG A 127 -3.49 8.55 -7.31
N ARG A 128 -4.52 8.19 -6.52
CA ARG A 128 -5.86 7.90 -7.06
C ARG A 128 -6.51 9.14 -7.62
N LYS A 129 -6.39 10.27 -6.89
CA LYS A 129 -6.90 11.57 -7.33
C LYS A 129 -6.32 11.95 -8.68
N SER A 130 -5.00 11.93 -8.83
CA SER A 130 -4.33 12.34 -10.07
C SER A 130 -4.71 11.44 -11.26
N GLN A 131 -4.80 10.12 -11.06
CA GLN A 131 -5.20 9.20 -12.11
C GLN A 131 -6.66 9.37 -12.51
N LEU A 132 -7.58 9.60 -11.56
CA LEU A 132 -8.98 9.93 -11.87
C LEU A 132 -9.10 11.22 -12.66
N LEU A 133 -8.36 12.27 -12.27
CA LEU A 133 -8.38 13.54 -12.97
C LEU A 133 -7.72 13.46 -14.35
N ALA A 134 -6.76 12.57 -14.55
CA ALA A 134 -6.21 12.26 -15.86
C ALA A 134 -7.23 11.57 -16.78
N MET A 135 -8.10 10.70 -16.22
CA MET A 135 -9.21 10.09 -16.97
C MET A 135 -10.28 11.12 -17.33
N ASN A 136 -10.68 11.95 -16.38
CA ASN A 136 -11.65 13.01 -16.57
C ASN A 136 -11.39 14.18 -15.62
N SER A 137 -10.89 15.29 -16.15
CA SER A 137 -10.57 16.49 -15.37
C SER A 137 -11.79 17.20 -14.76
N LYS A 138 -13.02 16.82 -15.15
CA LYS A 138 -14.27 17.38 -14.61
C LYS A 138 -14.74 16.65 -13.34
N LEU A 139 -14.11 15.54 -12.93
CA LEU A 139 -14.46 14.85 -11.70
C LEU A 139 -14.22 15.74 -10.50
N ASN A 140 -15.18 15.77 -9.58
CA ASN A 140 -15.05 16.43 -8.30
C ASN A 140 -14.50 15.45 -7.25
N ILE A 141 -13.20 15.55 -6.96
CA ILE A 141 -12.55 14.64 -6.02
C ILE A 141 -12.72 15.16 -4.59
N VAL A 142 -13.44 14.37 -3.78
CA VAL A 142 -13.77 14.71 -2.40
C VAL A 142 -12.87 13.90 -1.45
N PRO A 143 -12.11 14.54 -0.55
CA PRO A 143 -11.31 13.81 0.43
C PRO A 143 -12.22 13.09 1.44
N VAL A 144 -11.89 11.83 1.76
CA VAL A 144 -12.64 11.03 2.73
C VAL A 144 -11.69 10.33 3.70
N ARG A 145 -12.04 10.31 4.98
CA ARG A 145 -11.25 9.69 6.04
C ARG A 145 -12.05 8.67 6.85
N GLY A 146 -11.32 7.90 7.65
CA GLY A 146 -11.82 6.80 8.45
C GLY A 146 -11.42 5.44 7.88
N ASN A 147 -11.80 4.38 8.55
CA ASN A 147 -11.67 3.02 8.03
C ASN A 147 -12.63 2.80 6.85
N ILE A 148 -12.53 1.66 6.17
CA ILE A 148 -13.30 1.41 4.93
C ILE A 148 -14.81 1.48 5.19
N GLN A 149 -15.31 0.88 6.28
CA GLN A 149 -16.74 0.93 6.61
C GLN A 149 -17.21 2.36 6.86
N THR A 150 -16.42 3.16 7.59
CA THR A 150 -16.71 4.58 7.81
C THR A 150 -16.78 5.35 6.48
N ARG A 151 -15.86 5.07 5.54
CA ARG A 151 -15.87 5.74 4.22
C ARG A 151 -17.07 5.34 3.38
N ILE A 152 -17.47 4.07 3.42
CA ILE A 152 -18.69 3.59 2.73
C ILE A 152 -19.92 4.29 3.31
N ASN A 153 -20.01 4.40 4.64
CA ASN A 153 -21.12 5.10 5.27
C ASN A 153 -21.15 6.58 4.88
N LYS A 154 -19.99 7.25 4.85
CA LYS A 154 -19.86 8.65 4.38
C LYS A 154 -20.29 8.81 2.92
N MET A 155 -20.02 7.83 2.04
CA MET A 155 -20.48 7.88 0.66
C MET A 155 -22.01 8.09 0.58
N ASN A 156 -22.76 7.38 1.41
CA ASN A 156 -24.23 7.47 1.45
C ASN A 156 -24.71 8.80 2.08
N VAL A 157 -24.08 9.21 3.19
CA VAL A 157 -24.48 10.42 3.94
C VAL A 157 -24.13 11.70 3.19
N ASP A 158 -22.92 11.77 2.61
CA ASP A 158 -22.38 12.98 1.98
C ASP A 158 -22.80 13.12 0.51
N SER A 159 -23.73 12.29 0.04
CA SER A 159 -24.21 12.28 -1.35
C SER A 159 -23.06 12.18 -2.37
N LEU A 160 -22.09 11.30 -2.10
CA LEU A 160 -21.00 11.01 -3.03
C LEU A 160 -21.44 9.98 -4.08
N ASP A 161 -20.95 10.11 -5.29
CA ASP A 161 -21.31 9.24 -6.41
C ASP A 161 -20.46 7.97 -6.46
N GLY A 162 -19.26 8.02 -5.85
CA GLY A 162 -18.39 6.86 -5.78
C GLY A 162 -17.28 7.00 -4.74
N LEU A 163 -16.69 5.86 -4.36
CA LEU A 163 -15.58 5.74 -3.42
C LEU A 163 -14.51 4.82 -3.98
N ILE A 164 -13.26 5.29 -4.03
CA ILE A 164 -12.12 4.44 -4.43
C ILE A 164 -11.50 3.77 -3.21
N VAL A 165 -11.34 2.44 -3.30
CA VAL A 165 -10.73 1.60 -2.26
C VAL A 165 -9.76 0.59 -2.89
N ALA A 166 -8.84 0.05 -2.09
CA ALA A 166 -8.01 -1.07 -2.54
C ALA A 166 -8.84 -2.36 -2.56
N LYS A 167 -8.76 -3.13 -3.63
CA LYS A 167 -9.50 -4.39 -3.80
C LYS A 167 -9.14 -5.39 -2.70
N ALA A 168 -7.85 -5.54 -2.39
CA ALA A 168 -7.38 -6.38 -1.27
C ALA A 168 -8.08 -6.08 0.07
N ALA A 169 -8.41 -4.83 0.33
CA ALA A 169 -9.06 -4.46 1.57
C ALA A 169 -10.55 -4.85 1.59
N LEU A 170 -11.24 -4.79 0.45
CA LEU A 170 -12.60 -5.30 0.31
C LEU A 170 -12.63 -6.81 0.49
N ASN A 171 -11.69 -7.52 -0.16
CA ASN A 171 -11.60 -8.98 -0.08
C ASN A 171 -11.37 -9.43 1.37
N ARG A 172 -10.38 -8.86 2.07
CA ARG A 172 -10.08 -9.21 3.47
C ARG A 172 -11.22 -8.89 4.44
N LEU A 173 -11.94 -7.80 4.22
CA LEU A 173 -13.10 -7.42 5.03
C LEU A 173 -14.40 -8.15 4.59
N ASN A 174 -14.34 -8.98 3.55
CA ASN A 174 -15.49 -9.62 2.93
C ASN A 174 -16.62 -8.64 2.60
N ILE A 175 -16.25 -7.44 2.11
CA ILE A 175 -17.21 -6.41 1.72
C ILE A 175 -17.61 -6.64 0.28
N GLN A 176 -18.90 -6.90 0.08
CA GLN A 176 -19.53 -6.96 -1.24
C GLN A 176 -20.29 -5.65 -1.49
N HIS A 177 -20.23 -5.17 -2.72
CA HIS A 177 -20.96 -4.00 -3.15
C HIS A 177 -21.55 -4.25 -4.53
N GLN A 178 -22.86 -4.00 -4.71
CA GLN A 178 -23.57 -4.35 -5.93
C GLN A 178 -22.99 -3.66 -7.16
N ASN A 179 -22.63 -2.38 -7.04
CA ASN A 179 -22.09 -1.56 -8.12
C ASN A 179 -20.58 -1.33 -7.90
N MET A 180 -19.81 -2.40 -7.88
CA MET A 180 -18.34 -2.36 -7.76
C MET A 180 -17.72 -2.62 -9.13
N TYR A 181 -16.73 -1.79 -9.48
CA TYR A 181 -15.87 -2.00 -10.63
C TYR A 181 -14.40 -2.02 -10.19
N THR A 182 -13.64 -2.99 -10.66
CA THR A 182 -12.18 -3.06 -10.45
C THR A 182 -11.48 -2.49 -11.69
N PHE A 183 -10.64 -1.49 -11.47
CA PHE A 183 -9.86 -0.89 -12.56
C PHE A 183 -8.80 -1.85 -13.08
N SER A 184 -8.59 -1.87 -14.39
CA SER A 184 -7.40 -2.49 -14.97
C SER A 184 -6.14 -1.65 -14.63
N GLU A 185 -4.95 -2.27 -14.76
CA GLU A 185 -3.67 -1.57 -14.55
C GLU A 185 -3.50 -0.36 -15.47
N ASP A 186 -3.99 -0.46 -16.71
CA ASP A 186 -3.93 0.64 -17.69
C ASP A 186 -4.81 1.82 -17.25
N GLN A 187 -5.96 1.54 -16.65
CA GLN A 187 -6.86 2.56 -16.13
C GLN A 187 -6.30 3.18 -14.83
N MET A 188 -5.94 2.34 -13.86
CA MET A 188 -5.45 2.80 -12.56
C MET A 188 -4.33 1.89 -12.04
N LEU A 189 -3.08 2.30 -12.27
CA LEU A 189 -1.93 1.58 -11.76
C LEU A 189 -1.87 1.70 -10.22
N PRO A 190 -1.71 0.58 -9.47
CA PRO A 190 -1.77 0.57 -8.02
C PRO A 190 -0.57 1.27 -7.36
N ALA A 191 -0.69 1.51 -6.04
CA ALA A 191 0.44 1.95 -5.23
C ALA A 191 1.46 0.83 -5.07
N ALA A 192 2.72 1.18 -4.92
CA ALA A 192 3.76 0.23 -4.54
C ALA A 192 3.35 -0.57 -3.30
N ALA A 193 3.54 -1.88 -3.34
CA ALA A 193 3.21 -2.83 -2.29
C ALA A 193 1.71 -2.90 -1.91
N GLN A 194 0.79 -2.37 -2.73
CA GLN A 194 -0.64 -2.55 -2.49
C GLN A 194 -1.01 -4.03 -2.57
N GLY A 195 -1.86 -4.50 -1.65
CA GLY A 195 -2.25 -5.90 -1.53
C GLY A 195 -1.36 -6.73 -0.58
N ALA A 196 -0.10 -6.34 -0.38
CA ALA A 196 0.85 -7.07 0.46
C ALA A 196 0.72 -6.74 1.95
N ILE A 197 0.87 -7.77 2.79
CA ILE A 197 1.10 -7.66 4.23
C ILE A 197 2.60 -7.78 4.47
N GLY A 198 3.20 -6.78 5.13
CA GLY A 198 4.59 -6.82 5.55
C GLY A 198 4.72 -7.09 7.04
N ILE A 199 5.72 -7.87 7.40
CA ILE A 199 6.09 -8.17 8.79
C ILE A 199 7.43 -7.51 9.06
N GLU A 200 7.43 -6.52 9.94
CA GLU A 200 8.60 -5.75 10.31
C GLU A 200 9.18 -6.26 11.64
N ILE A 201 10.49 -6.25 11.74
CA ILE A 201 11.26 -6.68 12.91
C ILE A 201 12.43 -5.70 13.15
N ASN A 202 12.98 -5.69 14.35
CA ASN A 202 14.27 -5.06 14.57
C ASN A 202 15.35 -5.79 13.75
N ALA A 203 16.17 -5.06 12.99
CA ALA A 203 17.16 -5.64 12.07
C ALA A 203 18.18 -6.57 12.76
N ILE A 204 18.49 -6.31 14.05
CA ILE A 204 19.40 -7.17 14.84
C ILE A 204 18.80 -8.54 15.13
N GLU A 205 17.47 -8.69 15.05
CA GLU A 205 16.74 -9.93 15.34
C GLU A 205 16.48 -10.80 14.09
N LEU A 206 16.99 -10.41 12.90
CA LEU A 206 16.79 -11.17 11.66
C LEU A 206 17.31 -12.62 11.73
N GLU A 207 18.36 -12.87 12.53
CA GLU A 207 18.93 -14.20 12.72
C GLU A 207 18.48 -14.87 14.04
N SER A 208 17.56 -14.25 14.78
CA SER A 208 16.95 -14.84 15.98
C SER A 208 15.97 -15.97 15.62
N ASP A 209 15.48 -16.69 16.64
CA ASP A 209 14.45 -17.70 16.45
C ASP A 209 13.18 -17.12 15.81
N ILE A 210 12.82 -15.87 16.13
CA ILE A 210 11.69 -15.16 15.52
C ILE A 210 12.02 -14.83 14.06
N GLY A 211 13.18 -14.23 13.77
CA GLY A 211 13.61 -13.92 12.43
C GLY A 211 13.64 -15.14 11.53
N ASN A 212 14.20 -16.26 12.02
CA ASN A 212 14.21 -17.53 11.28
C ASN A 212 12.80 -18.09 11.04
N LEU A 213 11.87 -17.94 11.99
CA LEU A 213 10.47 -18.29 11.77
C LEU A 213 9.85 -17.41 10.69
N LEU A 214 10.10 -16.09 10.69
CA LEU A 214 9.56 -15.17 9.69
C LEU A 214 10.05 -15.51 8.26
N LYS A 215 11.29 -15.96 8.11
CA LYS A 215 11.81 -16.44 6.82
C LYS A 215 10.96 -17.60 6.25
N LEU A 216 10.40 -18.47 7.10
CA LEU A 216 9.52 -19.55 6.67
C LEU A 216 8.12 -19.05 6.22
N LEU A 217 7.68 -17.90 6.70
CA LEU A 217 6.41 -17.29 6.34
C LEU A 217 6.50 -16.53 5.01
N ASN A 218 7.72 -16.15 4.62
CA ASN A 218 7.94 -15.25 3.50
C ASN A 218 7.46 -15.85 2.17
N ASP A 219 6.66 -15.09 1.44
CA ASP A 219 6.39 -15.33 0.02
C ASP A 219 7.43 -14.57 -0.81
N GLU A 220 8.37 -15.31 -1.37
CA GLU A 220 9.53 -14.74 -2.05
C GLU A 220 9.15 -13.89 -3.25
N SER A 221 8.14 -14.30 -4.03
CA SER A 221 7.67 -13.53 -5.19
C SER A 221 7.09 -12.17 -4.76
N THR A 222 6.22 -12.17 -3.74
CA THR A 222 5.67 -10.92 -3.17
C THR A 222 6.77 -10.05 -2.58
N TYR A 223 7.72 -10.65 -1.86
CA TYR A 223 8.82 -9.93 -1.23
C TYR A 223 9.68 -9.21 -2.26
N GLN A 224 10.13 -9.91 -3.29
CA GLN A 224 10.94 -9.34 -4.35
C GLN A 224 10.18 -8.28 -5.15
N ALA A 225 8.94 -8.56 -5.55
CA ALA A 225 8.12 -7.62 -6.30
C ALA A 225 7.93 -6.31 -5.53
N THR A 226 7.52 -6.41 -4.26
CA THR A 226 7.30 -5.22 -3.43
C THR A 226 8.58 -4.46 -3.09
N ALA A 227 9.71 -5.15 -2.94
CA ALA A 227 11.01 -4.52 -2.76
C ALA A 227 11.41 -3.69 -4.00
N ILE A 228 11.22 -4.23 -5.21
CA ILE A 228 11.46 -3.53 -6.48
C ILE A 228 10.57 -2.28 -6.59
N GLU A 229 9.28 -2.42 -6.34
CA GLU A 229 8.31 -1.31 -6.37
C GLU A 229 8.68 -0.18 -5.38
N ARG A 230 9.03 -0.54 -4.15
CA ARG A 230 9.44 0.39 -3.10
C ARG A 230 10.76 1.09 -3.43
N THR A 231 11.71 0.38 -4.05
CA THR A 231 12.98 0.97 -4.53
C THR A 231 12.73 2.09 -5.53
N VAL A 232 11.79 1.91 -6.48
CA VAL A 232 11.41 2.98 -7.43
C VAL A 232 10.86 4.20 -6.69
N VAL A 233 9.93 4.00 -5.74
CA VAL A 233 9.33 5.10 -4.97
C VAL A 233 10.40 5.83 -4.16
N ALA A 234 11.31 5.11 -3.51
CA ALA A 234 12.43 5.70 -2.75
C ALA A 234 13.37 6.52 -3.65
N SER A 235 13.73 6.00 -4.83
CA SER A 235 14.64 6.67 -5.77
C SER A 235 14.05 7.94 -6.38
N LEU A 236 12.72 7.99 -6.49
CA LEU A 236 11.99 9.21 -6.89
C LEU A 236 11.68 10.14 -5.71
N GLU A 237 12.23 9.87 -4.51
CA GLU A 237 11.99 10.63 -3.27
C GLU A 237 10.51 10.73 -2.91
N GLY A 238 9.74 9.69 -3.31
CA GLY A 238 8.31 9.61 -3.09
C GLY A 238 7.94 9.22 -1.66
N ASN A 239 6.73 9.58 -1.30
CA ASN A 239 6.09 9.21 -0.03
C ASN A 239 4.60 8.93 -0.24
N CYS A 240 3.84 8.70 0.83
CA CYS A 240 2.40 8.42 0.75
C CYS A 240 1.55 9.58 0.18
N LEU A 241 2.13 10.78 0.03
CA LEU A 241 1.48 11.96 -0.56
C LEU A 241 1.90 12.18 -2.03
N SER A 242 2.82 11.37 -2.54
CA SER A 242 3.29 11.47 -3.92
C SER A 242 2.38 10.71 -4.88
N PRO A 243 2.03 11.27 -6.04
CA PRO A 243 1.20 10.60 -7.05
C PRO A 243 2.04 9.63 -7.90
N ILE A 244 2.66 8.65 -7.23
CA ILE A 244 3.49 7.60 -7.81
C ILE A 244 2.78 6.26 -7.70
N SER A 245 2.84 5.50 -8.77
CA SER A 245 2.42 4.10 -8.87
C SER A 245 3.60 3.25 -9.30
N ALA A 246 3.73 2.08 -8.73
CA ALA A 246 4.68 1.07 -9.19
C ALA A 246 4.06 -0.31 -8.97
N LEU A 247 4.13 -1.15 -10.00
CA LEU A 247 3.67 -2.53 -9.95
C LEU A 247 4.69 -3.43 -10.63
N CYS A 248 5.21 -4.38 -9.88
CA CYS A 248 6.10 -5.43 -10.38
C CYS A 248 5.36 -6.77 -10.36
N LYS A 249 5.33 -7.46 -11.48
CA LYS A 249 4.86 -8.84 -11.59
C LYS A 249 6.04 -9.74 -11.90
N ILE A 250 6.13 -10.84 -11.17
CA ILE A 250 7.20 -11.82 -11.31
C ILE A 250 6.59 -13.14 -11.73
N GLU A 251 7.06 -13.68 -12.84
CA GLU A 251 6.73 -15.01 -13.36
C GLU A 251 8.03 -15.80 -13.52
N ALA A 252 8.24 -16.79 -12.65
CA ALA A 252 9.51 -17.52 -12.52
C ALA A 252 10.71 -16.57 -12.30
N GLN A 253 11.59 -16.40 -13.28
CA GLN A 253 12.77 -15.52 -13.21
C GLN A 253 12.58 -14.20 -13.97
N ASP A 254 11.44 -14.00 -14.61
CA ASP A 254 11.16 -12.80 -15.39
C ASP A 254 10.28 -11.84 -14.60
N ALA A 255 10.62 -10.57 -14.63
CA ALA A 255 9.89 -9.50 -13.98
C ALA A 255 9.43 -8.46 -15.00
N GLU A 256 8.19 -7.99 -14.86
CA GLU A 256 7.66 -6.81 -15.54
C GLU A 256 7.36 -5.73 -14.50
N LEU A 257 8.02 -4.60 -14.61
CA LEU A 257 7.83 -3.44 -13.75
C LEU A 257 7.17 -2.31 -14.55
N LYS A 258 6.00 -1.86 -14.08
CA LYS A 258 5.27 -0.70 -14.60
C LYS A 258 5.31 0.42 -13.59
N VAL A 259 5.59 1.64 -14.06
CA VAL A 259 5.62 2.86 -13.23
C VAL A 259 4.75 3.92 -13.88
N ARG A 260 3.95 4.60 -13.06
CA ARG A 260 3.19 5.79 -13.46
C ARG A 260 3.45 6.90 -12.48
N VAL A 261 3.87 8.03 -12.99
CA VAL A 261 4.09 9.25 -12.23
C VAL A 261 3.18 10.34 -12.79
N SER A 262 2.61 11.14 -11.92
CA SER A 262 1.76 12.26 -12.35
C SER A 262 1.95 13.47 -11.44
N ASN A 263 1.51 14.64 -11.90
CA ASN A 263 1.34 15.78 -11.03
C ASN A 263 0.02 15.68 -10.25
N GLN A 264 -0.17 16.57 -9.25
CA GLN A 264 -1.28 16.49 -8.30
C GLN A 264 -2.69 16.57 -8.95
N ASN A 265 -2.81 17.23 -10.09
CA ASN A 265 -4.08 17.41 -10.80
C ASN A 265 -4.26 16.48 -12.01
N GLY A 266 -3.31 15.55 -12.26
CA GLY A 266 -3.39 14.59 -13.35
C GLY A 266 -3.23 15.15 -14.75
N SER A 267 -2.87 16.44 -14.91
CA SER A 267 -2.69 17.06 -16.24
C SER A 267 -1.39 16.64 -16.92
N LYS A 268 -0.43 16.16 -16.16
CA LYS A 268 0.83 15.58 -16.64
C LYS A 268 0.97 14.18 -16.09
N VAL A 269 1.10 13.22 -16.99
CA VAL A 269 1.25 11.79 -16.65
C VAL A 269 2.41 11.23 -17.46
N TYR A 270 3.32 10.54 -16.78
CA TYR A 270 4.40 9.80 -17.39
C TYR A 270 4.28 8.32 -17.01
N ASN A 271 4.27 7.46 -18.02
CA ASN A 271 4.21 6.01 -17.85
C ASN A 271 5.47 5.41 -18.45
N GLU A 272 6.04 4.44 -17.77
CA GLU A 272 7.18 3.66 -18.26
C GLU A 272 7.06 2.22 -17.78
N ALA A 273 7.60 1.28 -18.57
CA ALA A 273 7.63 -0.12 -18.22
C ALA A 273 8.92 -0.77 -18.68
N VAL A 274 9.39 -1.75 -17.92
CA VAL A 274 10.58 -2.54 -18.26
C VAL A 274 10.36 -4.01 -17.93
N LYS A 275 10.87 -4.88 -18.79
CA LYS A 275 10.99 -6.33 -18.53
C LYS A 275 12.44 -6.69 -18.33
N PHE A 276 12.71 -7.52 -17.34
CA PHE A 276 14.08 -7.96 -17.02
C PHE A 276 14.04 -9.31 -16.31
N ASN A 277 15.18 -10.02 -16.39
CA ASN A 277 15.39 -11.23 -15.60
C ASN A 277 15.91 -10.86 -14.20
N LEU A 278 15.45 -11.58 -13.16
CA LEU A 278 15.81 -11.30 -11.76
C LEU A 278 17.31 -11.44 -11.49
N ASP A 279 18.05 -12.23 -12.25
CA ASP A 279 19.51 -12.34 -12.13
C ASP A 279 20.20 -11.00 -12.43
N ASN A 280 19.61 -10.17 -13.28
CA ASN A 280 20.13 -8.86 -13.68
C ASN A 280 19.34 -7.70 -13.02
N LYS A 281 18.55 -7.97 -11.97
CA LYS A 281 17.60 -7.00 -11.40
C LYS A 281 18.25 -5.69 -10.96
N ILE A 282 19.44 -5.73 -10.37
CA ILE A 282 20.13 -4.54 -9.85
C ILE A 282 20.44 -3.57 -10.99
N ASP A 283 21.14 -4.05 -12.03
CA ASP A 283 21.54 -3.23 -13.17
C ASP A 283 20.34 -2.76 -14.01
N ALA A 284 19.34 -3.63 -14.17
CA ALA A 284 18.13 -3.30 -14.89
C ALA A 284 17.32 -2.22 -14.17
N LEU A 285 17.15 -2.36 -12.85
CA LEU A 285 16.42 -1.40 -12.03
C LEU A 285 17.14 -0.05 -11.96
N GLN A 286 18.46 -0.06 -11.81
CA GLN A 286 19.26 1.16 -11.81
C GLN A 286 19.08 1.95 -13.12
N ARG A 287 19.28 1.30 -14.28
CA ARG A 287 19.08 1.93 -15.60
C ARG A 287 17.65 2.43 -15.81
N PHE A 288 16.66 1.68 -15.34
CA PHE A 288 15.28 2.07 -15.44
C PHE A 288 14.99 3.33 -14.60
N ILE A 289 15.47 3.38 -13.36
CA ILE A 289 15.35 4.55 -12.49
C ILE A 289 16.04 5.78 -13.09
N GLU A 290 17.25 5.62 -13.64
CA GLU A 290 17.97 6.69 -14.35
C GLU A 290 17.13 7.22 -15.53
N THR A 291 16.51 6.33 -16.30
CA THR A 291 15.58 6.70 -17.39
C THR A 291 14.38 7.50 -16.89
N LEU A 292 13.73 7.07 -15.79
CA LEU A 292 12.62 7.79 -15.18
C LEU A 292 13.03 9.21 -14.78
N ILE A 293 14.19 9.36 -14.15
CA ILE A 293 14.71 10.67 -13.69
C ILE A 293 15.06 11.56 -14.88
N GLN A 294 15.77 11.04 -15.88
CA GLN A 294 16.14 11.78 -17.09
C GLN A 294 14.92 12.28 -17.87
N ASN A 295 13.83 11.52 -17.85
CA ASN A 295 12.55 11.88 -18.49
C ASN A 295 11.65 12.77 -17.62
N GLY A 296 12.17 13.32 -16.52
CA GLY A 296 11.50 14.34 -15.73
C GLY A 296 10.48 13.81 -14.73
N ALA A 297 10.57 12.54 -14.30
CA ALA A 297 9.63 11.97 -13.34
C ALA A 297 9.60 12.75 -12.01
N LYS A 298 10.77 13.19 -11.50
CA LYS A 298 10.83 13.97 -10.26
C LYS A 298 10.17 15.35 -10.40
N GLU A 299 10.39 16.03 -11.51
CA GLU A 299 9.80 17.34 -11.81
C GLU A 299 8.28 17.27 -11.95
N ILE A 300 7.75 16.17 -12.49
CA ILE A 300 6.30 15.96 -12.62
C ILE A 300 5.67 15.80 -11.22
N ILE A 301 6.29 15.06 -10.30
CA ILE A 301 5.79 14.85 -8.94
C ILE A 301 5.68 16.16 -8.16
N GLN A 302 6.60 17.09 -8.38
CA GLN A 302 6.69 18.37 -7.66
C GLN A 302 5.70 19.45 -8.17
N GLN A 303 5.04 19.23 -9.30
CA GLN A 303 4.04 20.10 -9.90
C GLN A 303 2.61 19.73 -9.43
#